data_2e013945a3b5581a37811022def591e3
#
_entry.id   2e013945a3b5581a37811022def591e3
#
_cell.length_a   1.000
_cell.length_b   1.000
_cell.length_c   1.000
_cell.angle_alpha   90.00
_cell.angle_beta   90.00
_cell.angle_gamma   90.00
#
_symmetry.space_group_name_H-M   'P 1'
#
loop_
_entity.id
_entity.type
_entity.pdbx_description
1 polymer ?
#
loop_
_entity_poly.entity_id
_entity_poly.type
_entity_poly.pdbx_seq_one_letter_code
_entity_poly.pdbx_strand_id
1 'polypeptide(L)'
;GTVWLNIGDCYAGYSGNTGGATGSDLRGTRNTTVVKTGSNLKKRDLVGVPWVAAFALREAGWYLRCDIVWAKPNPIPESVKNRPTRSHEFIFLLSKNPQYYYNMDAIREPLAKPVGKKVNSRGERLIVGNPKGKNSRDVWWIAPKPIRGSHIAVFPLDLPKKCILAG
;
A
#
# COMPACT_ATOMS: atom_id res chain seq x y z
N GLY A 1 17.78 -4.69 8.74
CA GLY A 1 16.76 -3.68 8.56
C GLY A 1 15.61 -4.15 7.68
N THR A 2 14.58 -3.36 7.58
CA THR A 2 13.38 -3.60 6.80
C THR A 2 13.29 -2.64 5.63
N VAL A 3 12.56 -3.03 4.57
CA VAL A 3 12.14 -2.17 3.47
C VAL A 3 10.62 -2.14 3.44
N TRP A 4 10.08 -0.94 3.31
CA TRP A 4 8.65 -0.69 3.17
C TRP A 4 8.41 -0.09 1.79
N LEU A 5 7.97 -0.94 0.86
CA LEU A 5 7.82 -0.59 -0.54
C LEU A 5 6.37 -0.25 -0.86
N ASN A 6 6.08 1.05 -1.03
CA ASN A 6 4.78 1.50 -1.51
C ASN A 6 4.76 1.53 -3.04
N ILE A 7 3.83 0.82 -3.63
CA ILE A 7 3.67 0.75 -5.08
C ILE A 7 2.19 0.78 -5.45
N GLY A 8 1.84 1.69 -6.37
CA GLY A 8 0.57 1.69 -7.07
C GLY A 8 0.60 0.76 -8.27
N ASP A 9 -0.55 0.28 -8.66
CA ASP A 9 -0.72 -0.53 -9.86
C ASP A 9 -1.32 0.29 -11.01
N CYS A 10 -1.25 -0.20 -12.21
CA CYS A 10 -1.80 0.44 -13.41
C CYS A 10 -2.50 -0.57 -14.31
N TYR A 11 -3.18 -0.05 -15.32
CA TYR A 11 -3.79 -0.88 -16.36
C TYR A 11 -2.95 -0.82 -17.63
N ALA A 12 -2.88 -1.94 -18.35
CA ALA A 12 -2.21 -2.03 -19.65
C ALA A 12 -2.80 -0.99 -20.60
N GLY A 13 -1.94 -0.09 -21.07
CA GLY A 13 -2.33 1.11 -21.78
C GLY A 13 -2.95 0.84 -23.14
N TYR A 14 -3.57 1.86 -23.66
CA TYR A 14 -3.97 1.98 -25.02
C TYR A 14 -2.73 2.35 -25.85
N SER A 15 -2.22 1.46 -26.66
CA SER A 15 -1.39 1.84 -27.81
C SER A 15 -2.31 2.51 -28.84
N GLY A 16 -2.92 3.63 -28.47
CA GLY A 16 -3.63 4.47 -29.40
C GLY A 16 -2.59 5.16 -30.27
N ASN A 17 -2.66 4.90 -31.55
CA ASN A 17 -2.00 5.65 -32.60
C ASN A 17 -2.31 7.14 -32.35
N THR A 18 -1.42 7.87 -31.72
CA THR A 18 -1.48 9.32 -31.64
C THR A 18 -1.03 9.83 -33.01
N GLY A 19 -1.96 9.75 -33.98
CA GLY A 19 -1.84 10.54 -35.18
C GLY A 19 -1.58 11.99 -34.79
N GLY A 20 -0.44 12.52 -35.22
CA GLY A 20 0.04 13.88 -35.24
C GLY A 20 -0.74 14.91 -34.40
N ALA A 21 -0.35 15.15 -33.18
CA ALA A 21 -0.62 16.40 -32.51
C ALA A 21 0.60 17.32 -32.72
N THR A 22 0.59 18.10 -33.76
CA THR A 22 1.33 19.35 -33.87
C THR A 22 0.64 20.37 -32.96
N GLY A 23 1.11 20.48 -31.73
CA GLY A 23 0.61 21.45 -30.75
C GLY A 23 1.48 21.44 -29.54
N SER A 24 2.08 22.58 -29.26
CA SER A 24 2.89 22.87 -28.06
C SER A 24 2.07 22.73 -26.78
N ASP A 25 1.85 21.50 -26.33
CA ASP A 25 1.21 21.24 -25.05
C ASP A 25 2.29 21.07 -23.98
N LEU A 26 2.50 22.15 -23.21
CA LEU A 26 3.37 22.18 -22.02
C LEU A 26 2.83 21.33 -20.85
N ARG A 27 1.81 20.51 -21.10
CA ARG A 27 1.35 19.48 -20.16
C ARG A 27 2.10 18.20 -20.44
N GLY A 28 3.09 17.93 -19.56
CA GLY A 28 4.02 16.83 -19.64
C GLY A 28 3.43 15.57 -20.24
N THR A 29 3.98 15.18 -21.38
CA THR A 29 3.75 13.91 -22.03
C THR A 29 3.91 12.83 -20.99
N ARG A 30 2.81 12.25 -20.53
CA ARG A 30 2.89 11.01 -19.75
C ARG A 30 3.43 9.97 -20.71
N ASN A 31 4.76 9.79 -20.68
CA ASN A 31 5.39 8.61 -21.24
C ASN A 31 4.79 7.41 -20.50
N THR A 32 3.69 6.90 -21.00
CA THR A 32 3.22 5.58 -20.65
C THR A 32 4.27 4.61 -21.19
N THR A 33 5.32 4.41 -20.42
CA THR A 33 6.24 3.32 -20.65
C THR A 33 5.39 2.06 -20.59
N VAL A 34 5.10 1.50 -21.76
CA VAL A 34 4.49 0.18 -21.85
C VAL A 34 5.50 -0.76 -21.20
N VAL A 35 5.28 -1.09 -19.96
CA VAL A 35 6.04 -2.15 -19.30
C VAL A 35 5.68 -3.41 -20.08
N LYS A 36 6.58 -3.84 -20.95
CA LYS A 36 6.51 -5.16 -21.60
C LYS A 36 6.79 -6.21 -20.52
N THR A 37 5.91 -6.33 -19.56
CA THR A 37 5.89 -7.46 -18.64
C THR A 37 5.27 -8.61 -19.40
N GLY A 38 6.08 -9.54 -19.86
CA GLY A 38 5.67 -10.80 -20.47
C GLY A 38 4.49 -10.70 -21.44
N SER A 39 4.61 -11.24 -22.59
CA SER A 39 3.86 -11.06 -23.84
C SER A 39 2.32 -11.27 -23.81
N ASN A 40 1.66 -11.40 -22.66
CA ASN A 40 0.26 -11.85 -22.60
C ASN A 40 -0.74 -10.81 -22.03
N LEU A 41 -0.31 -9.58 -21.72
CA LEU A 41 -1.23 -8.56 -21.21
C LEU A 41 -2.10 -8.01 -22.35
N LYS A 42 -3.39 -8.12 -22.18
CA LYS A 42 -4.38 -7.54 -23.09
C LYS A 42 -4.64 -6.07 -22.71
N LYS A 43 -5.12 -5.32 -23.67
CA LYS A 43 -5.59 -3.94 -23.44
C LYS A 43 -6.57 -3.90 -22.26
N ARG A 44 -6.32 -3.01 -21.30
CA ARG A 44 -7.10 -2.80 -20.07
C ARG A 44 -6.94 -3.90 -19.00
N ASP A 45 -6.04 -4.86 -19.16
CA ASP A 45 -5.67 -5.74 -18.08
C ASP A 45 -5.04 -4.94 -16.93
N LEU A 46 -5.32 -5.35 -15.71
CA LEU A 46 -4.56 -4.89 -14.56
C LEU A 46 -3.15 -5.49 -14.65
N VAL A 47 -2.13 -4.64 -14.62
CA VAL A 47 -0.74 -5.09 -14.84
C VAL A 47 -0.21 -5.93 -13.68
N GLY A 48 -0.64 -5.63 -12.44
CA GLY A 48 -0.17 -6.32 -11.25
C GLY A 48 1.24 -5.88 -10.82
N VAL A 49 1.65 -4.66 -11.18
CA VAL A 49 2.99 -4.12 -10.89
C VAL A 49 3.43 -4.35 -9.44
N PRO A 50 2.59 -4.13 -8.40
CA PRO A 50 2.97 -4.35 -7.02
C PRO A 50 3.41 -5.80 -6.77
N TRP A 51 2.65 -6.76 -7.26
CA TRP A 51 2.90 -8.19 -7.05
C TRP A 51 4.09 -8.68 -7.87
N VAL A 52 4.26 -8.20 -9.10
CA VAL A 52 5.44 -8.49 -9.92
C VAL A 52 6.71 -8.02 -9.21
N ALA A 53 6.70 -6.81 -8.66
CA ALA A 53 7.84 -6.28 -7.91
C ALA A 53 8.12 -7.08 -6.62
N ALA A 54 7.05 -7.42 -5.87
CA ALA A 54 7.17 -8.20 -4.64
C ALA A 54 7.75 -9.60 -4.89
N PHE A 55 7.30 -10.28 -5.95
CA PHE A 55 7.80 -11.61 -6.30
C PHE A 55 9.25 -11.56 -6.83
N ALA A 56 9.58 -10.57 -7.67
CA ALA A 56 10.95 -10.39 -8.13
C ALA A 56 11.93 -10.12 -6.97
N LEU A 57 11.53 -9.32 -5.99
CA LEU A 57 12.33 -9.09 -4.79
C LEU A 57 12.49 -10.36 -3.96
N ARG A 58 11.43 -11.16 -3.83
CA ARG A 58 11.50 -12.44 -3.13
C ARG A 58 12.46 -13.41 -3.83
N GLU A 59 12.42 -13.50 -5.15
CA GLU A 59 13.37 -14.30 -5.95
C GLU A 59 14.81 -13.78 -5.81
N ALA A 60 14.99 -12.47 -5.65
CA ALA A 60 16.29 -11.84 -5.36
C ALA A 60 16.76 -12.02 -3.90
N GLY A 61 16.12 -12.91 -3.14
CA GLY A 61 16.53 -13.30 -1.78
C GLY A 61 16.00 -12.42 -0.65
N TRP A 62 15.00 -11.56 -0.90
CA TRP A 62 14.29 -10.86 0.15
C TRP A 62 13.16 -11.72 0.74
N TYR A 63 12.94 -11.58 2.04
CA TYR A 63 11.77 -12.16 2.69
C TYR A 63 10.58 -11.21 2.53
N LEU A 64 9.57 -11.60 1.78
CA LEU A 64 8.28 -10.89 1.74
C LEU A 64 7.50 -11.23 3.00
N ARG A 65 7.37 -10.28 3.92
CA ARG A 65 6.84 -10.49 5.27
C ARG A 65 5.36 -10.16 5.39
N CYS A 66 4.90 -9.13 4.70
CA CYS A 66 3.51 -8.71 4.73
C CYS A 66 3.17 -7.90 3.48
N ASP A 67 1.95 -8.03 3.02
CA ASP A 67 1.26 -7.19 2.06
C ASP A 67 0.25 -6.32 2.81
N ILE A 68 0.53 -5.03 2.90
CA ILE A 68 -0.31 -4.08 3.59
C ILE A 68 -1.11 -3.30 2.56
N VAL A 69 -2.41 -3.18 2.79
CA VAL A 69 -3.29 -2.37 1.96
C VAL A 69 -3.39 -0.96 2.54
N TRP A 70 -2.87 0.02 1.84
CA TRP A 70 -3.17 1.41 2.13
C TRP A 70 -4.51 1.77 1.49
N ALA A 71 -5.57 1.75 2.28
CA ALA A 71 -6.92 2.13 1.87
C ALA A 71 -7.11 3.66 1.97
N LYS A 72 -7.56 4.25 0.86
CA LYS A 72 -7.81 5.69 0.72
C LYS A 72 -9.29 5.98 0.90
N PRO A 73 -9.72 6.57 2.02
CA PRO A 73 -11.15 6.89 2.23
C PRO A 73 -11.72 7.88 1.21
N ASN A 74 -10.86 8.74 0.67
CA ASN A 74 -11.17 9.76 -0.33
C ASN A 74 -10.27 9.62 -1.57
N PRO A 75 -10.42 8.56 -2.37
CA PRO A 75 -9.64 8.38 -3.59
C PRO A 75 -10.01 9.43 -4.63
N ILE A 76 -9.10 9.66 -5.58
CA ILE A 76 -9.40 10.50 -6.74
C ILE A 76 -10.51 9.81 -7.56
N PRO A 77 -11.60 10.53 -7.90
CA PRO A 77 -12.66 9.97 -8.72
C PRO A 77 -12.14 9.50 -10.09
N GLU A 78 -12.62 8.35 -10.52
CA GLU A 78 -12.33 7.80 -11.85
C GLU A 78 -13.62 7.70 -12.67
N SER A 79 -13.60 8.21 -13.90
CA SER A 79 -14.73 8.13 -14.83
C SER A 79 -14.82 6.75 -15.51
N VAL A 80 -14.77 5.67 -14.74
CA VAL A 80 -14.85 4.29 -15.23
C VAL A 80 -16.20 3.68 -14.89
N LYS A 81 -16.77 2.92 -15.86
CA LYS A 81 -18.11 2.31 -15.73
C LYS A 81 -18.08 0.78 -15.70
N ASN A 82 -16.94 0.17 -15.94
CA ASN A 82 -16.78 -1.29 -16.12
C ASN A 82 -15.96 -1.97 -15.02
N ARG A 83 -15.57 -1.25 -13.98
CA ARG A 83 -14.89 -1.74 -12.81
C ARG A 83 -15.06 -0.76 -11.63
N PRO A 84 -14.85 -1.19 -10.39
CA PRO A 84 -14.79 -0.29 -9.25
C PRO A 84 -13.68 0.75 -9.38
N THR A 85 -13.90 1.93 -8.79
CA THR A 85 -12.86 2.95 -8.62
C THR A 85 -11.74 2.43 -7.73
N ARG A 86 -10.50 2.69 -8.11
CA ARG A 86 -9.32 2.31 -7.34
C ARG A 86 -9.19 3.16 -6.09
N SER A 87 -9.22 2.52 -4.93
CA SER A 87 -9.20 3.20 -3.64
C SER A 87 -8.09 2.73 -2.71
N HIS A 88 -7.10 1.98 -3.23
CA HIS A 88 -6.00 1.47 -2.43
C HIS A 88 -4.69 1.36 -3.21
N GLU A 89 -3.60 1.27 -2.48
CA GLU A 89 -2.27 0.87 -2.94
C GLU A 89 -1.70 -0.19 -2.00
N PHE A 90 -0.64 -0.88 -2.46
CA PHE A 90 0.05 -1.86 -1.63
C PHE A 90 1.32 -1.25 -1.00
N ILE A 91 1.61 -1.72 0.20
CA ILE A 91 2.88 -1.50 0.89
C ILE A 91 3.41 -2.86 1.28
N PHE A 92 4.53 -3.26 0.70
CA PHE A 92 5.17 -4.53 1.03
C PHE A 92 6.23 -4.33 2.11
N LEU A 93 6.11 -5.10 3.19
CA LEU A 93 7.17 -5.22 4.18
C LEU A 93 8.11 -6.34 3.75
N LEU A 94 9.38 -5.97 3.55
CA LEU A 94 10.44 -6.91 3.18
C LEU A 94 11.60 -6.83 4.18
N SER A 95 12.31 -7.94 4.34
CA SER A 95 13.52 -8.02 5.16
C SER A 95 14.60 -8.87 4.48
N LYS A 96 15.87 -8.65 4.84
CA LYS A 96 16.98 -9.48 4.34
C LYS A 96 17.13 -10.79 5.11
N ASN A 97 16.63 -10.83 6.34
CA ASN A 97 16.71 -12.01 7.22
C ASN A 97 15.31 -12.40 7.70
N PRO A 98 15.06 -13.66 8.04
CA PRO A 98 13.79 -14.10 8.61
C PRO A 98 13.52 -13.47 9.97
N GLN A 99 14.58 -13.15 10.73
CA GLN A 99 14.51 -12.40 11.98
C GLN A 99 14.99 -10.97 11.75
N TYR A 100 14.19 -10.01 12.14
CA TYR A 100 14.45 -8.57 11.96
C TYR A 100 13.79 -7.77 13.08
N TYR A 101 14.28 -6.56 13.30
CA TYR A 101 13.65 -5.66 14.25
C TYR A 101 12.27 -5.22 13.76
N TYR A 102 11.28 -5.31 14.66
CA TYR A 102 9.93 -4.82 14.41
C TYR A 102 9.29 -4.34 15.72
N ASN A 103 9.05 -3.03 15.82
CA ASN A 103 8.45 -2.43 16.99
C ASN A 103 6.92 -2.38 16.86
N MET A 104 6.29 -3.49 17.19
CA MET A 104 4.85 -3.62 17.18
C MET A 104 4.14 -2.62 18.10
N ASP A 105 4.74 -2.30 19.25
CA ASP A 105 4.14 -1.42 20.25
C ASP A 105 4.04 0.03 19.76
N ALA A 106 4.96 0.48 18.91
CA ALA A 106 4.98 1.84 18.39
C ALA A 106 3.83 2.15 17.42
N ILE A 107 3.21 1.11 16.83
CA ILE A 107 2.15 1.26 15.83
C ILE A 107 0.83 0.59 16.22
N ARG A 108 0.64 0.29 17.52
CA ARG A 108 -0.62 -0.29 18.00
C ARG A 108 -1.83 0.59 17.66
N GLU A 109 -2.94 -0.07 17.43
CA GLU A 109 -4.23 0.59 17.21
C GLU A 109 -5.01 0.67 18.53
N PRO A 110 -5.84 1.71 18.71
CA PRO A 110 -6.71 1.80 19.88
C PRO A 110 -7.60 0.56 20.02
N LEU A 111 -7.89 0.19 21.27
CA LEU A 111 -8.87 -0.84 21.55
C LEU A 111 -10.28 -0.33 21.24
N ALA A 112 -11.11 -1.16 20.64
CA ALA A 112 -12.53 -0.85 20.44
C ALA A 112 -13.31 -0.81 21.78
N LYS A 113 -12.83 -1.54 22.78
CA LYS A 113 -13.36 -1.57 24.16
C LYS A 113 -12.21 -1.47 25.15
N PRO A 114 -12.42 -0.86 26.32
CA PRO A 114 -11.41 -0.83 27.38
C PRO A 114 -10.91 -2.22 27.76
N VAL A 115 -9.70 -2.26 28.31
CA VAL A 115 -9.15 -3.49 28.88
C VAL A 115 -10.11 -4.03 29.92
N GLY A 116 -10.59 -5.23 29.71
CA GLY A 116 -11.55 -5.89 30.60
C GLY A 116 -10.90 -6.91 31.52
N LYS A 117 -11.61 -7.27 32.58
CA LYS A 117 -11.26 -8.42 33.43
C LYS A 117 -12.32 -9.49 33.16
N LYS A 118 -11.91 -10.70 32.86
CA LYS A 118 -12.78 -11.89 32.80
C LYS A 118 -12.35 -12.87 33.88
N VAL A 119 -13.33 -13.60 34.39
CA VAL A 119 -13.07 -14.73 35.27
C VAL A 119 -13.20 -15.99 34.42
N ASN A 120 -12.19 -16.85 34.42
CA ASN A 120 -12.27 -18.13 33.68
C ASN A 120 -13.10 -19.15 34.50
N SER A 121 -13.31 -20.33 33.94
CA SER A 121 -14.04 -21.43 34.60
C SER A 121 -13.43 -21.93 35.90
N ARG A 122 -12.17 -21.56 36.20
CA ARG A 122 -11.46 -21.89 37.43
C ARG A 122 -11.48 -20.77 38.47
N GLY A 123 -12.23 -19.68 38.21
CA GLY A 123 -12.30 -18.52 39.11
C GLY A 123 -11.11 -17.55 39.03
N GLU A 124 -10.18 -17.75 38.09
CA GLU A 124 -9.01 -16.89 37.92
C GLU A 124 -9.38 -15.63 37.15
N ARG A 125 -8.87 -14.47 37.60
CA ARG A 125 -9.06 -13.18 36.92
C ARG A 125 -8.08 -13.03 35.79
N LEU A 126 -8.59 -13.00 34.55
CA LEU A 126 -7.81 -12.77 33.35
C LEU A 126 -7.98 -11.31 32.88
N ILE A 127 -6.87 -10.68 32.55
CA ILE A 127 -6.87 -9.39 31.86
C ILE A 127 -7.13 -9.67 30.38
N VAL A 128 -8.18 -9.09 29.81
CA VAL A 128 -8.53 -9.23 28.42
C VAL A 128 -8.18 -7.95 27.67
N GLY A 129 -7.23 -8.05 26.78
CA GLY A 129 -6.71 -6.94 25.99
C GLY A 129 -5.36 -6.43 26.48
N ASN A 130 -4.59 -5.84 25.57
CA ASN A 130 -3.33 -5.20 25.90
C ASN A 130 -3.60 -3.72 26.22
N PRO A 131 -3.16 -3.18 27.39
CA PRO A 131 -3.37 -1.76 27.72
C PRO A 131 -2.72 -0.81 26.70
N LYS A 132 -1.69 -1.24 25.98
CA LYS A 132 -1.07 -0.45 24.89
C LYS A 132 -1.88 -0.44 23.59
N GLY A 133 -2.99 -1.17 23.50
CA GLY A 133 -3.80 -1.30 22.32
C GLY A 133 -3.69 -2.68 21.65
N LYS A 134 -4.41 -2.86 20.56
CA LYS A 134 -4.36 -4.06 19.71
C LYS A 134 -3.24 -3.96 18.68
N ASN A 135 -2.78 -5.09 18.18
CA ASN A 135 -1.81 -5.12 17.08
C ASN A 135 -2.35 -4.37 15.86
N SER A 136 -1.47 -3.63 15.19
CA SER A 136 -1.83 -3.00 13.92
C SER A 136 -2.22 -4.07 12.89
N ARG A 137 -3.30 -3.81 12.20
CA ARG A 137 -3.79 -4.66 11.11
C ARG A 137 -3.09 -4.28 9.81
N ASP A 138 -3.21 -5.14 8.81
CA ASP A 138 -2.63 -5.01 7.48
C ASP A 138 -3.46 -4.13 6.52
N VAL A 139 -4.61 -3.60 6.95
CA VAL A 139 -5.38 -2.60 6.21
C VAL A 139 -5.29 -1.26 6.93
N TRP A 140 -4.62 -0.29 6.29
CA TRP A 140 -4.39 1.05 6.85
C TRP A 140 -5.27 2.08 6.18
N TRP A 141 -6.22 2.61 6.92
CA TRP A 141 -7.11 3.67 6.47
C TRP A 141 -6.45 5.04 6.69
N ILE A 142 -5.75 5.54 5.65
CA ILE A 142 -5.02 6.81 5.71
C ILE A 142 -5.48 7.68 4.54
N ALA A 143 -6.08 8.83 4.85
CA ALA A 143 -6.54 9.76 3.84
C ALA A 143 -5.35 10.42 3.11
N PRO A 144 -5.35 10.46 1.77
CA PRO A 144 -4.45 11.31 1.02
C PRO A 144 -4.62 12.77 1.48
N LYS A 145 -3.51 13.47 1.71
CA LYS A 145 -3.51 14.89 2.07
C LYS A 145 -2.86 15.69 0.93
N PRO A 146 -3.48 16.77 0.47
CA PRO A 146 -2.86 17.64 -0.52
C PRO A 146 -1.61 18.28 0.08
N ILE A 147 -0.49 18.20 -0.62
CA ILE A 147 0.74 18.89 -0.26
C ILE A 147 0.92 20.04 -1.26
N ARG A 148 1.10 21.25 -0.75
CA ARG A 148 1.43 22.40 -1.59
C ARG A 148 2.86 22.25 -2.10
N GLY A 149 3.03 22.07 -3.40
CA GLY A 149 4.34 21.89 -4.03
C GLY A 149 4.24 21.36 -5.46
N SER A 150 5.37 21.21 -6.12
CA SER A 150 5.48 20.79 -7.53
C SER A 150 5.25 19.29 -7.77
N HIS A 151 5.11 18.47 -6.73
CA HIS A 151 4.89 17.02 -6.87
C HIS A 151 3.40 16.68 -6.89
N ILE A 152 2.96 16.00 -7.95
CA ILE A 152 1.55 15.67 -8.20
C ILE A 152 1.09 14.42 -7.40
N ALA A 153 2.00 13.55 -6.99
CA ALA A 153 1.68 12.27 -6.33
C ALA A 153 2.53 12.07 -5.07
N VAL A 154 2.09 12.65 -3.98
CA VAL A 154 2.78 12.53 -2.69
C VAL A 154 1.93 11.71 -1.74
N PHE A 155 2.54 10.75 -1.06
CA PHE A 155 1.87 10.02 0.00
C PHE A 155 1.78 10.88 1.29
N PRO A 156 0.75 10.69 2.13
CA PRO A 156 0.61 11.42 3.38
C PRO A 156 1.72 11.04 4.37
N LEU A 157 2.20 12.01 5.16
CA LEU A 157 3.29 11.79 6.13
C LEU A 157 2.97 10.72 7.18
N ASP A 158 1.70 10.49 7.47
CA ASP A 158 1.26 9.46 8.41
C ASP A 158 1.65 8.05 7.95
N LEU A 159 1.79 7.82 6.64
CA LEU A 159 2.17 6.54 6.08
C LEU A 159 3.65 6.19 6.34
N PRO A 160 4.66 7.01 5.90
CA PRO A 160 6.06 6.71 6.18
C PRO A 160 6.36 6.78 7.68
N LYS A 161 5.69 7.67 8.44
CA LYS A 161 5.82 7.72 9.89
C LYS A 161 5.50 6.37 10.54
N LYS A 162 4.40 5.73 10.13
CA LYS A 162 4.02 4.41 10.65
C LYS A 162 5.04 3.33 10.29
N CYS A 163 5.57 3.36 9.06
CA CYS A 163 6.61 2.44 8.61
C CYS A 163 7.92 2.63 9.40
N ILE A 164 8.38 3.87 9.57
CA ILE A 164 9.63 4.20 10.30
C ILE A 164 9.53 3.84 11.78
N LEU A 165 8.37 4.03 12.40
CA LEU A 165 8.17 3.68 13.81
C LEU A 165 8.17 2.16 14.03
N ALA A 166 7.78 1.39 13.04
CA ALA A 166 7.68 -0.07 13.14
C ALA A 166 9.00 -0.78 12.82
N GLY A 167 9.86 -0.23 11.90
CA GLY A 167 10.99 -0.99 11.36
C GLY A 167 12.33 -0.21 11.24
#